data_92a36638658b0b12af3d042c9ee390d9
#
_entry.id   92a36638658b0b12af3d042c9ee390d9
#
_cell.length_a   1.000
_cell.length_b   1.000
_cell.length_c   1.000
_cell.angle_alpha   90.00
_cell.angle_beta   90.00
_cell.angle_gamma   90.00
#
_symmetry.space_group_name_H-M   'P 1'
#
loop_
_entity.id
_entity.type
_entity.pdbx_description
1 polymer ?
#
loop_
_entity_poly.entity_id
_entity_poly.type
_entity_poly.pdbx_seq_one_letter_code
_entity_poly.pdbx_strand_id
1 'polypeptide(L)'
;RRVLRADNADQRLTDRGLAIGCVGSVRKTAWQAKSGDLQAAISMLESSSQPAKVIAAAGLPSPRDGAARTAADLLTLESIGIAEILPLWPALEAISPRLHSQLEADYRYAGYVDRQQADIDALRRDEAVTIPAQIDFASVGGLSAESKDILRRFQPETIGHANRLPGLTPAAVVAVLRHIKRQQKQAKVRAVS
;
A
#
# COMPACT_ATOMS: atom_id res chain seq x y z
N ARG A 1 5.06 8.93 -6.03
CA ARG A 1 6.16 9.73 -5.41
C ARG A 1 6.42 9.35 -3.95
N ARG A 2 5.39 8.96 -3.16
CA ARG A 2 5.57 8.62 -1.72
C ARG A 2 6.31 7.29 -1.51
N VAL A 3 6.10 6.31 -2.37
CA VAL A 3 6.78 5.00 -2.36
C VAL A 3 8.14 5.05 -3.05
N LEU A 4 8.22 5.77 -4.17
CA LEU A 4 9.45 5.87 -4.99
C LEU A 4 10.19 7.16 -4.64
N ARG A 5 10.95 7.13 -3.55
CA ARG A 5 11.79 8.23 -3.08
C ARG A 5 13.26 7.94 -3.40
N ALA A 6 14.07 8.99 -3.48
CA ALA A 6 15.51 8.85 -3.71
C ALA A 6 16.22 8.25 -2.48
N ASP A 7 15.77 8.63 -1.27
CA ASP A 7 16.33 8.19 0.01
C ASP A 7 16.11 6.70 0.31
N ASN A 8 15.05 6.07 -0.26
CA ASN A 8 14.77 4.65 -0.09
C ASN A 8 15.09 3.79 -1.33
N ALA A 9 15.78 4.35 -2.32
CA ALA A 9 16.09 3.64 -3.55
C ALA A 9 16.99 2.42 -3.30
N ASP A 10 17.93 2.53 -2.39
CA ASP A 10 18.82 1.44 -2.00
C ASP A 10 18.07 0.29 -1.33
N GLN A 11 17.13 0.56 -0.44
CA GLN A 11 16.26 -0.46 0.18
C GLN A 11 15.44 -1.26 -0.86
N ARG A 12 14.98 -0.59 -1.91
CA ARG A 12 14.12 -1.23 -2.93
C ARG A 12 14.90 -1.99 -3.99
N LEU A 13 16.11 -1.53 -4.32
CA LEU A 13 16.81 -1.95 -5.53
C LEU A 13 18.11 -2.72 -5.27
N THR A 14 18.81 -2.49 -4.14
CA THR A 14 20.15 -3.08 -3.97
C THR A 14 20.09 -4.60 -3.86
N ASP A 15 19.15 -5.16 -3.11
CA ASP A 15 19.01 -6.62 -3.00
C ASP A 15 18.62 -7.27 -4.32
N ARG A 16 17.78 -6.61 -5.11
CA ARG A 16 17.46 -7.05 -6.48
C ARG A 16 18.67 -7.00 -7.39
N GLY A 17 19.46 -5.92 -7.28
CA GLY A 17 20.70 -5.77 -8.03
C GLY A 17 21.77 -6.80 -7.64
N LEU A 18 21.83 -7.18 -6.36
CA LEU A 18 22.67 -8.27 -5.89
C LEU A 18 22.23 -9.61 -6.46
N ALA A 19 20.93 -9.89 -6.47
CA ALA A 19 20.39 -11.14 -6.99
C ALA A 19 20.67 -11.36 -8.48
N ILE A 20 20.70 -10.28 -9.28
CA ILE A 20 21.01 -10.35 -10.72
C ILE A 20 22.48 -10.06 -11.03
N GLY A 21 23.35 -9.90 -10.01
CA GLY A 21 24.79 -9.75 -10.18
C GLY A 21 25.28 -8.39 -10.69
N CYS A 22 24.45 -7.34 -10.69
CA CYS A 22 24.85 -6.01 -11.17
C CYS A 22 25.39 -5.07 -10.08
N VAL A 23 25.54 -5.54 -8.84
CA VAL A 23 26.08 -4.77 -7.70
C VAL A 23 27.43 -5.32 -7.29
N GLY A 24 28.47 -4.46 -7.36
CA GLY A 24 29.83 -4.81 -6.96
C GLY A 24 30.02 -4.93 -5.43
N SER A 25 31.17 -5.50 -5.03
CA SER A 25 31.49 -5.82 -3.63
C SER A 25 31.46 -4.62 -2.68
N VAL A 26 31.98 -3.48 -3.09
CA VAL A 26 32.01 -2.26 -2.26
C VAL A 26 30.58 -1.82 -1.91
N ARG A 27 29.69 -1.74 -2.88
CA ARG A 27 28.29 -1.36 -2.66
C ARG A 27 27.54 -2.42 -1.87
N LYS A 28 27.84 -3.70 -2.10
CA LYS A 28 27.27 -4.80 -1.31
C LYS A 28 27.59 -4.64 0.18
N THR A 29 28.86 -4.43 0.53
CA THR A 29 29.30 -4.26 1.92
C THR A 29 28.64 -3.03 2.57
N ALA A 30 28.65 -1.89 1.87
CA ALA A 30 28.02 -0.67 2.37
C ALA A 30 26.50 -0.84 2.58
N TRP A 31 25.83 -1.55 1.68
CA TRP A 31 24.40 -1.85 1.81
C TRP A 31 24.11 -2.80 2.98
N GLN A 32 24.89 -3.85 3.16
CA GLN A 32 24.72 -4.80 4.25
C GLN A 32 24.86 -4.12 5.63
N ALA A 33 25.86 -3.23 5.79
CA ALA A 33 25.99 -2.43 7.02
C ALA A 33 24.78 -1.52 7.23
N LYS A 34 24.38 -0.72 6.23
CA LYS A 34 23.22 0.18 6.32
C LYS A 34 21.93 -0.58 6.58
N SER A 35 21.71 -1.70 5.92
CA SER A 35 20.52 -2.53 6.07
C SER A 35 20.42 -3.12 7.48
N GLY A 36 21.56 -3.56 8.06
CA GLY A 36 21.64 -4.02 9.43
C GLY A 36 21.30 -2.92 10.42
N ASP A 37 21.88 -1.73 10.26
CA ASP A 37 21.58 -0.57 11.11
C ASP A 37 20.10 -0.14 11.02
N LEU A 38 19.52 -0.15 9.82
CA LEU A 38 18.10 0.14 9.63
C LEU A 38 17.20 -0.88 10.33
N GLN A 39 17.51 -2.18 10.18
CA GLN A 39 16.71 -3.23 10.82
C GLN A 39 16.78 -3.15 12.35
N ALA A 40 17.95 -2.88 12.90
CA ALA A 40 18.13 -2.65 14.33
C ALA A 40 17.31 -1.43 14.81
N ALA A 41 17.39 -0.32 14.09
CA ALA A 41 16.63 0.89 14.40
C ALA A 41 15.11 0.66 14.35
N ILE A 42 14.58 -0.04 13.33
CA ILE A 42 13.17 -0.43 13.22
C ILE A 42 12.75 -1.27 14.43
N SER A 43 13.55 -2.29 14.78
CA SER A 43 13.27 -3.12 15.96
C SER A 43 13.23 -2.31 17.25
N MET A 44 14.10 -1.32 17.42
CA MET A 44 14.09 -0.44 18.60
C MET A 44 12.83 0.45 18.64
N LEU A 45 12.41 1.00 17.50
CA LEU A 45 11.22 1.85 17.41
C LEU A 45 9.92 1.08 17.68
N GLU A 46 9.87 -0.21 17.36
CA GLU A 46 8.68 -1.04 17.46
C GLU A 46 8.62 -1.87 18.76
N SER A 47 9.76 -2.12 19.41
CA SER A 47 9.86 -3.09 20.51
C SER A 47 9.25 -2.63 21.84
N SER A 48 9.12 -1.33 22.08
CA SER A 48 8.64 -0.81 23.34
C SER A 48 7.51 0.19 23.17
N SER A 49 6.51 0.12 24.06
CA SER A 49 5.38 1.04 24.07
C SER A 49 5.30 1.82 25.38
N GLN A 50 4.75 3.03 25.32
CA GLN A 50 4.47 3.88 26.47
C GLN A 50 2.96 4.08 26.63
N PRO A 51 2.44 4.09 27.87
CA PRO A 51 1.05 4.40 28.14
C PRO A 51 0.68 5.82 27.66
N ALA A 52 -0.56 6.01 27.21
CA ALA A 52 -1.05 7.31 26.74
C ALA A 52 -0.85 8.45 27.75
N LYS A 53 -0.99 8.17 29.07
CA LYS A 53 -0.76 9.15 30.14
C LYS A 53 0.69 9.63 30.20
N VAL A 54 1.66 8.74 29.97
CA VAL A 54 3.10 9.07 29.99
C VAL A 54 3.45 9.92 28.76
N ILE A 55 2.90 9.56 27.59
CA ILE A 55 3.06 10.32 26.35
C ILE A 55 2.50 11.73 26.51
N ALA A 56 1.27 11.87 27.05
CA ALA A 56 0.66 13.16 27.30
C ALA A 56 1.44 14.02 28.33
N ALA A 57 1.97 13.40 29.39
CA ALA A 57 2.79 14.09 30.39
C ALA A 57 4.11 14.65 29.82
N ALA A 58 4.64 14.01 28.75
CA ALA A 58 5.80 14.50 28.01
C ALA A 58 5.45 15.59 26.96
N GLY A 59 4.18 16.04 26.91
CA GLY A 59 3.73 17.07 25.97
C GLY A 59 3.54 16.57 24.52
N LEU A 60 3.60 15.26 24.32
CA LEU A 60 3.41 14.67 23.00
C LEU A 60 1.92 14.37 22.72
N PRO A 61 1.48 14.35 21.45
CA PRO A 61 0.13 13.99 21.08
C PRO A 61 -0.22 12.59 21.58
N SER A 62 -1.24 12.49 22.42
CA SER A 62 -1.69 11.23 22.99
C SER A 62 -3.01 10.80 22.37
N PRO A 63 -3.18 9.50 22.01
CA PRO A 63 -4.43 9.02 21.47
C PRO A 63 -5.55 9.08 22.50
N ARG A 64 -6.75 9.44 22.04
CA ARG A 64 -7.94 9.59 22.91
C ARG A 64 -8.48 8.25 23.43
N ASP A 65 -8.06 7.14 22.82
CA ASP A 65 -8.45 5.78 23.21
C ASP A 65 -7.72 5.26 24.46
N GLY A 66 -6.75 6.02 24.98
CA GLY A 66 -5.95 5.63 26.13
C GLY A 66 -4.96 4.48 25.89
N ALA A 67 -4.86 3.98 24.67
CA ALA A 67 -4.00 2.86 24.33
C ALA A 67 -2.50 3.24 24.41
N ALA A 68 -1.66 2.28 24.77
CA ALA A 68 -0.22 2.44 24.68
C ALA A 68 0.22 2.56 23.22
N ARG A 69 1.28 3.33 22.97
CA ARG A 69 1.86 3.52 21.63
C ARG A 69 3.36 3.29 21.64
N THR A 70 3.87 2.78 20.55
CA THR A 70 5.30 2.63 20.30
C THR A 70 5.91 3.94 19.82
N ALA A 71 7.23 4.04 19.84
CA ALA A 71 7.94 5.14 19.20
C ALA A 71 7.61 5.23 17.70
N ALA A 72 7.50 4.08 17.03
CA ALA A 72 7.08 3.96 15.63
C ALA A 72 5.70 4.59 15.37
N ASP A 73 4.71 4.32 16.25
CA ASP A 73 3.37 4.90 16.13
C ASP A 73 3.41 6.43 16.17
N LEU A 74 4.23 7.03 17.04
CA LEU A 74 4.36 8.48 17.15
C LEU A 74 5.02 9.10 15.92
N LEU A 75 5.98 8.43 15.28
CA LEU A 75 6.63 8.91 14.06
C LEU A 75 5.67 8.93 12.84
N THR A 76 4.48 8.33 12.92
CA THR A 76 3.45 8.49 11.88
C THR A 76 2.84 9.89 11.85
N LEU A 77 3.02 10.68 12.92
CA LEU A 77 2.51 12.04 13.04
C LEU A 77 3.47 13.03 12.38
N GLU A 78 2.93 13.96 11.57
CA GLU A 78 3.76 14.91 10.79
C GLU A 78 4.64 15.83 11.62
N SER A 79 4.22 16.13 12.86
CA SER A 79 4.90 17.05 13.79
C SER A 79 5.92 16.38 14.69
N ILE A 80 6.10 15.06 14.60
CA ILE A 80 6.95 14.30 15.51
C ILE A 80 8.12 13.69 14.73
N GLY A 81 9.34 13.93 15.21
CA GLY A 81 10.55 13.27 14.76
C GLY A 81 11.19 12.45 15.88
N ILE A 82 12.34 11.85 15.60
CA ILE A 82 13.07 11.04 16.58
C ILE A 82 13.52 11.90 17.77
N ALA A 83 13.93 13.14 17.53
CA ALA A 83 14.38 14.04 18.60
C ALA A 83 13.31 14.32 19.65
N GLU A 84 12.06 14.48 19.25
CA GLU A 84 10.94 14.77 20.16
C GLU A 84 10.57 13.57 21.06
N ILE A 85 10.84 12.34 20.60
CA ILE A 85 10.49 11.13 21.36
C ILE A 85 11.62 10.59 22.24
N LEU A 86 12.87 11.06 22.06
CA LEU A 86 14.03 10.64 22.87
C LEU A 86 13.80 10.70 24.38
N PRO A 87 13.13 11.72 24.95
CA PRO A 87 12.90 11.76 26.41
C PRO A 87 12.11 10.56 26.94
N LEU A 88 11.25 9.96 26.12
CA LEU A 88 10.47 8.78 26.48
C LEU A 88 11.16 7.46 26.13
N TRP A 89 12.06 7.49 25.16
CA TRP A 89 12.82 6.31 24.70
C TRP A 89 14.30 6.63 24.55
N PRO A 90 15.05 6.80 25.67
CA PRO A 90 16.46 7.16 25.62
C PRO A 90 17.34 6.17 24.83
N ALA A 91 16.92 4.90 24.77
CA ALA A 91 17.61 3.88 23.98
C ALA A 91 17.71 4.23 22.48
N LEU A 92 16.83 5.08 21.97
CA LEU A 92 16.84 5.52 20.56
C LEU A 92 18.02 6.44 20.24
N GLU A 93 18.76 6.96 21.23
CA GLU A 93 20.02 7.70 21.02
C GLU A 93 21.08 6.84 20.30
N ALA A 94 20.97 5.51 20.40
CA ALA A 94 21.84 4.59 19.69
C ALA A 94 21.60 4.57 18.17
N ILE A 95 20.47 5.09 17.69
CA ILE A 95 20.17 5.18 16.25
C ILE A 95 21.04 6.26 15.63
N SER A 96 21.80 5.86 14.59
CA SER A 96 22.65 6.81 13.87
C SER A 96 21.85 8.00 13.32
N PRO A 97 22.26 9.25 13.55
CA PRO A 97 21.59 10.44 13.03
C PRO A 97 21.39 10.44 11.50
N ARG A 98 22.24 9.71 10.76
CA ARG A 98 22.13 9.55 9.31
C ARG A 98 20.85 8.82 8.88
N LEU A 99 20.25 8.03 9.79
CA LEU A 99 19.04 7.24 9.51
C LEU A 99 17.76 7.98 9.95
N HIS A 100 17.86 9.03 10.77
CA HIS A 100 16.69 9.71 11.33
C HIS A 100 15.72 10.16 10.24
N SER A 101 16.17 11.00 9.30
CA SER A 101 15.30 11.53 8.22
C SER A 101 14.67 10.42 7.39
N GLN A 102 15.38 9.31 7.17
CA GLN A 102 14.87 8.18 6.41
C GLN A 102 13.77 7.44 7.19
N LEU A 103 14.03 7.11 8.47
CA LEU A 103 13.06 6.44 9.35
C LEU A 103 11.80 7.29 9.55
N GLU A 104 11.97 8.58 9.86
CA GLU A 104 10.85 9.52 9.99
C GLU A 104 10.00 9.58 8.72
N ALA A 105 10.64 9.64 7.54
CA ALA A 105 9.92 9.61 6.29
C ALA A 105 9.21 8.27 6.05
N ASP A 106 9.85 7.14 6.38
CA ASP A 106 9.28 5.80 6.20
C ASP A 106 8.01 5.64 7.05
N TYR A 107 8.05 5.95 8.34
CA TYR A 107 6.88 5.86 9.22
C TYR A 107 5.80 6.88 8.87
N ARG A 108 6.15 8.13 8.58
CA ARG A 108 5.19 9.17 8.18
C ARG A 108 4.39 8.79 6.94
N TYR A 109 5.02 8.09 6.00
CA TYR A 109 4.34 7.67 4.77
C TYR A 109 3.76 6.26 4.83
N ALA A 110 4.06 5.45 5.84
CA ALA A 110 3.59 4.07 5.96
C ALA A 110 2.06 3.95 5.80
N GLY A 111 1.28 4.71 6.55
CA GLY A 111 -0.17 4.66 6.49
C GLY A 111 -0.76 5.07 5.13
N TYR A 112 -0.04 5.89 4.35
CA TYR A 112 -0.44 6.23 2.97
C TYR A 112 -0.07 5.13 1.98
N VAL A 113 1.07 4.47 2.20
CA VAL A 113 1.53 3.36 1.35
C VAL A 113 0.58 2.18 1.48
N ASP A 114 0.17 1.83 2.69
CA ASP A 114 -0.76 0.74 2.96
C ASP A 114 -2.11 0.98 2.28
N ARG A 115 -2.67 2.19 2.38
CA ARG A 115 -3.90 2.56 1.68
C ARG A 115 -3.75 2.46 0.17
N GLN A 116 -2.66 3.00 -0.37
CA GLN A 116 -2.39 2.94 -1.80
C GLN A 116 -2.22 1.50 -2.28
N GLN A 117 -1.55 0.64 -1.50
CA GLN A 117 -1.41 -0.78 -1.83
C GLN A 117 -2.76 -1.49 -1.81
N ALA A 118 -3.60 -1.23 -0.82
CA ALA A 118 -4.96 -1.77 -0.75
C ALA A 118 -5.81 -1.36 -1.96
N ASP A 119 -5.70 -0.09 -2.40
CA ASP A 119 -6.39 0.42 -3.59
C ASP A 119 -5.88 -0.26 -4.88
N ILE A 120 -4.55 -0.44 -5.01
CA ILE A 120 -3.93 -1.15 -6.14
C ILE A 120 -4.40 -2.61 -6.17
N ASP A 121 -4.42 -3.28 -5.03
CA ASP A 121 -4.84 -4.68 -4.93
C ASP A 121 -6.35 -4.84 -5.17
N ALA A 122 -7.16 -3.85 -4.77
CA ALA A 122 -8.57 -3.80 -5.12
C ALA A 122 -8.77 -3.65 -6.64
N LEU A 123 -8.01 -2.74 -7.27
CA LEU A 123 -8.06 -2.54 -8.73
C LEU A 123 -7.63 -3.81 -9.47
N ARG A 124 -6.53 -4.44 -9.07
CA ARG A 124 -6.06 -5.69 -9.67
C ARG A 124 -7.07 -6.82 -9.54
N ARG A 125 -7.73 -6.94 -8.38
CA ARG A 125 -8.82 -7.91 -8.18
C ARG A 125 -9.99 -7.64 -9.11
N ASP A 126 -10.37 -6.37 -9.28
CA ASP A 126 -11.46 -5.99 -10.19
C ASP A 126 -11.08 -6.24 -11.66
N GLU A 127 -9.85 -5.93 -12.07
CA GLU A 127 -9.34 -6.23 -13.41
C GLU A 127 -9.27 -7.73 -13.72
N ALA A 128 -9.00 -8.57 -12.73
CA ALA A 128 -8.96 -10.02 -12.86
C ALA A 128 -10.34 -10.69 -12.94
N VAL A 129 -11.44 -9.94 -12.71
CA VAL A 129 -12.79 -10.50 -12.80
C VAL A 129 -13.05 -10.98 -14.22
N THR A 130 -13.37 -12.29 -14.34
CA THR A 130 -13.71 -12.91 -15.61
C THR A 130 -15.10 -12.48 -16.07
N ILE A 131 -15.22 -12.13 -17.34
CA ILE A 131 -16.48 -11.85 -18.00
C ILE A 131 -17.02 -13.17 -18.57
N PRO A 132 -18.19 -13.66 -18.11
CA PRO A 132 -18.74 -14.91 -18.62
C PRO A 132 -18.94 -14.86 -20.16
N ALA A 133 -18.55 -15.91 -20.88
CA ALA A 133 -18.69 -15.96 -22.34
C ALA A 133 -20.15 -15.80 -22.82
N GLN A 134 -21.12 -16.20 -21.98
CA GLN A 134 -22.54 -16.11 -22.29
C GLN A 134 -23.19 -14.80 -21.78
N ILE A 135 -22.40 -13.81 -21.39
CA ILE A 135 -22.96 -12.54 -20.89
C ILE A 135 -23.77 -11.84 -21.99
N ASP A 136 -25.03 -11.51 -21.68
CA ASP A 136 -25.81 -10.65 -22.58
C ASP A 136 -25.54 -9.18 -22.25
N PHE A 137 -24.70 -8.55 -23.07
CA PHE A 137 -24.39 -7.12 -22.94
C PHE A 137 -25.60 -6.20 -23.19
N ALA A 138 -26.70 -6.70 -23.79
CA ALA A 138 -27.92 -5.93 -23.95
C ALA A 138 -28.61 -5.69 -22.60
N SER A 139 -28.52 -6.67 -21.69
CA SER A 139 -29.11 -6.62 -20.36
C SER A 139 -28.30 -5.78 -19.34
N VAL A 140 -27.07 -5.38 -19.68
CA VAL A 140 -26.22 -4.55 -18.81
C VAL A 140 -26.72 -3.12 -18.86
N GLY A 141 -27.28 -2.65 -17.75
CA GLY A 141 -27.73 -1.26 -17.62
C GLY A 141 -26.57 -0.27 -17.62
N GLY A 142 -26.77 0.89 -18.24
CA GLY A 142 -25.79 1.97 -18.27
C GLY A 142 -24.73 1.86 -19.39
N LEU A 143 -24.86 0.90 -20.30
CA LEU A 143 -24.04 0.82 -21.52
C LEU A 143 -24.69 1.60 -22.67
N SER A 144 -23.87 2.43 -23.36
CA SER A 144 -24.27 3.02 -24.64
C SER A 144 -24.36 1.95 -25.76
N ALA A 145 -25.06 2.23 -26.87
CA ALA A 145 -25.12 1.35 -28.02
C ALA A 145 -23.72 1.01 -28.55
N GLU A 146 -22.86 2.02 -28.68
CA GLU A 146 -21.46 1.88 -29.10
C GLU A 146 -20.66 0.95 -28.15
N SER A 147 -20.79 1.14 -26.82
CA SER A 147 -20.12 0.27 -25.84
C SER A 147 -20.59 -1.19 -25.95
N LYS A 148 -21.88 -1.42 -26.19
CA LYS A 148 -22.43 -2.77 -26.42
C LYS A 148 -21.86 -3.42 -27.67
N ASP A 149 -21.72 -2.66 -28.75
CA ASP A 149 -21.18 -3.17 -30.00
C ASP A 149 -19.69 -3.50 -29.89
N ILE A 150 -18.90 -2.65 -29.20
CA ILE A 150 -17.50 -2.91 -28.93
C ILE A 150 -17.36 -4.21 -28.11
N LEU A 151 -18.11 -4.35 -27.02
CA LEU A 151 -18.04 -5.52 -26.15
C LEU A 151 -18.47 -6.82 -26.86
N ARG A 152 -19.50 -6.77 -27.72
CA ARG A 152 -19.94 -7.91 -28.54
C ARG A 152 -18.91 -8.32 -29.60
N ARG A 153 -18.25 -7.31 -30.18
CA ARG A 153 -17.25 -7.53 -31.24
C ARG A 153 -15.95 -8.13 -30.66
N PHE A 154 -15.46 -7.61 -29.56
CA PHE A 154 -14.16 -8.00 -29.00
C PHE A 154 -14.23 -9.08 -27.94
N GLN A 155 -15.39 -9.35 -27.35
CA GLN A 155 -15.64 -10.38 -26.34
C GLN A 155 -14.51 -10.50 -25.31
N PRO A 156 -14.22 -9.43 -24.54
CA PRO A 156 -13.11 -9.45 -23.60
C PRO A 156 -13.33 -10.49 -22.51
N GLU A 157 -12.28 -11.27 -22.20
CA GLU A 157 -12.33 -12.34 -21.19
C GLU A 157 -12.35 -11.83 -19.75
N THR A 158 -11.77 -10.65 -19.52
CA THR A 158 -11.66 -10.05 -18.19
C THR A 158 -12.01 -8.56 -18.21
N ILE A 159 -12.34 -8.01 -17.05
CA ILE A 159 -12.55 -6.57 -16.88
C ILE A 159 -11.31 -5.77 -17.27
N GLY A 160 -10.10 -6.25 -16.93
CA GLY A 160 -8.86 -5.62 -17.34
C GLY A 160 -8.64 -5.64 -18.85
N HIS A 161 -9.08 -6.69 -19.55
CA HIS A 161 -9.09 -6.72 -21.02
C HIS A 161 -10.09 -5.69 -21.57
N ALA A 162 -11.30 -5.65 -21.04
CA ALA A 162 -12.31 -4.65 -21.42
C ALA A 162 -11.81 -3.21 -21.24
N ASN A 163 -11.11 -2.94 -20.12
CA ASN A 163 -10.57 -1.59 -19.81
C ASN A 163 -9.53 -1.09 -20.83
N ARG A 164 -8.88 -2.00 -21.55
CA ARG A 164 -7.88 -1.68 -22.59
C ARG A 164 -8.45 -1.56 -23.99
N LEU A 165 -9.74 -1.84 -24.19
CA LEU A 165 -10.36 -1.73 -25.51
C LEU A 165 -10.53 -0.27 -25.93
N PRO A 166 -10.08 0.11 -27.14
CA PRO A 166 -10.27 1.44 -27.65
C PRO A 166 -11.77 1.74 -27.83
N GLY A 167 -12.19 2.94 -27.44
CA GLY A 167 -13.59 3.38 -27.53
C GLY A 167 -14.48 2.93 -26.37
N LEU A 168 -14.02 2.06 -25.47
CA LEU A 168 -14.78 1.71 -24.28
C LEU A 168 -14.48 2.71 -23.13
N THR A 169 -15.53 3.30 -22.59
CA THR A 169 -15.38 4.28 -21.51
C THR A 169 -15.17 3.60 -20.14
N PRO A 170 -14.47 4.23 -19.17
CA PRO A 170 -14.35 3.70 -17.81
C PRO A 170 -15.73 3.44 -17.15
N ALA A 171 -16.73 4.29 -17.43
CA ALA A 171 -18.08 4.11 -16.94
C ALA A 171 -18.74 2.81 -17.47
N ALA A 172 -18.51 2.46 -18.74
CA ALA A 172 -18.99 1.22 -19.31
C ALA A 172 -18.33 0.00 -18.66
N VAL A 173 -17.01 0.05 -18.42
CA VAL A 173 -16.29 -1.03 -17.72
C VAL A 173 -16.85 -1.24 -16.30
N VAL A 174 -17.10 -0.16 -15.56
CA VAL A 174 -17.72 -0.22 -14.22
C VAL A 174 -19.13 -0.78 -14.29
N ALA A 175 -19.93 -0.46 -15.32
CA ALA A 175 -21.27 -1.02 -15.49
C ALA A 175 -21.24 -2.54 -15.69
N VAL A 176 -20.32 -3.05 -16.52
CA VAL A 176 -20.12 -4.51 -16.71
C VAL A 176 -19.68 -5.17 -15.40
N LEU A 177 -18.69 -4.62 -14.70
CA LEU A 177 -18.21 -5.16 -13.42
C LEU A 177 -19.34 -5.26 -12.38
N ARG A 178 -20.15 -4.20 -12.23
CA ARG A 178 -21.30 -4.19 -11.31
C ARG A 178 -22.34 -5.25 -11.68
N HIS A 179 -22.61 -5.42 -12.96
CA HIS A 179 -23.55 -6.43 -13.45
C HIS A 179 -23.07 -7.83 -13.09
N ILE A 180 -21.80 -8.17 -13.35
CA ILE A 180 -21.22 -9.47 -13.03
C ILE A 180 -21.26 -9.73 -11.52
N LYS A 181 -20.79 -8.76 -10.68
CA LYS A 181 -20.82 -8.91 -9.23
C LYS A 181 -22.23 -9.12 -8.68
N ARG A 182 -23.24 -8.47 -9.27
CA ARG A 182 -24.65 -8.64 -8.89
C ARG A 182 -25.16 -10.04 -9.24
N GLN A 183 -24.84 -10.56 -10.42
CA GLN A 183 -25.21 -11.93 -10.81
C GLN A 183 -24.55 -12.96 -9.90
N GLN A 184 -23.26 -12.82 -9.59
CA GLN A 184 -22.55 -13.72 -8.68
C GLN A 184 -23.16 -13.73 -7.28
N LYS A 185 -23.55 -12.56 -6.76
CA LYS A 185 -24.23 -12.46 -5.46
C LYS A 185 -25.59 -13.17 -5.47
N GLN A 186 -26.38 -12.99 -6.53
CA GLN A 186 -27.68 -13.64 -6.68
C GLN A 186 -27.54 -15.18 -6.81
N ALA A 187 -26.54 -15.65 -7.55
CA ALA A 187 -26.26 -17.08 -7.68
C ALA A 187 -25.88 -17.72 -6.33
N LYS A 188 -25.04 -17.03 -5.54
CA LYS A 188 -24.66 -17.49 -4.18
C LYS A 188 -25.86 -17.57 -3.24
N VAL A 189 -26.77 -16.59 -3.26
CA VAL A 189 -27.99 -16.61 -2.42
C VAL A 189 -28.89 -17.79 -2.80
N ARG A 190 -29.06 -18.07 -4.10
CA ARG A 190 -29.87 -19.19 -4.57
C ARG A 190 -29.28 -20.57 -4.28
N ALA A 191 -27.96 -20.67 -4.12
CA ALA A 191 -27.29 -21.93 -3.79
C ALA A 191 -27.33 -22.28 -2.30
N VAL A 192 -27.72 -21.35 -1.45
CA VAL A 192 -27.79 -21.50 0.02
C VAL A 192 -29.25 -21.63 0.50
N SER A 193 -30.22 -21.39 -0.39
CA SER A 193 -31.65 -21.59 -0.14
C SER A 193 -32.15 -22.90 -0.72
#